data_56fdaad81829134dbc76a48b261f3d4a
#
_entry.id   56fdaad81829134dbc76a48b261f3d4a
#
_cell.length_a   1.000
_cell.length_b   1.000
_cell.length_c   1.000
_cell.angle_alpha   90.00
_cell.angle_beta   90.00
_cell.angle_gamma   90.00
#
_symmetry.space_group_name_H-M   'P 1'
#
loop_
_entity.id
_entity.type
_entity.pdbx_description
1 polymer ?
#
loop_
_entity_poly.entity_id
_entity_poly.type
_entity_poly.pdbx_seq_one_letter_code
_entity_poly.pdbx_strand_id
1 'polypeptide(L)'
;MKAVKLAVVLLLLALPTVAQVDPALSEHWKYEQAAPLNIQHSGTQERGNVKIYDLAFLSPVDGRSEAVGPNGGIVSAYLVVPAGKGPFPAVIYGHWCMPGSEKKNRMEFLEEAVVLAHSGVISLLPDHVSVRPGFVEDDSPFNEKQVAVMVQQVVNLRRAADLLSARPDVDAKRMAYVGHSCDASAGGFLSGIDKRFKAFVLMAGDLSDEVDKKSKSFQQFRLKVGPEKLDAFMTEHAWMDAGKYAAHAEPATMFLQFASDEPFLDEEMEKGYFEAVSQPKRMKIYKAQHALSPEATRDRIAFLAEQLSFSAPRQLEVDGIRALVQPPWPKE
;
A
#
# COMPACT_ATOMS: atom_id res chain seq x y z
N MET A 1 56.61 9.60 40.73
CA MET A 1 55.60 9.90 39.70
C MET A 1 54.94 8.58 39.24
N LYS A 2 53.71 8.30 39.67
CA LYS A 2 52.97 7.08 39.27
C LYS A 2 52.14 7.43 38.05
N ALA A 3 52.39 6.75 36.94
CA ALA A 3 51.59 6.90 35.72
C ALA A 3 50.24 6.17 35.89
N VAL A 4 49.15 6.91 35.81
CA VAL A 4 47.79 6.38 35.76
C VAL A 4 47.51 5.98 34.31
N LYS A 5 47.35 4.68 34.06
CA LYS A 5 46.86 4.17 32.75
C LYS A 5 45.35 4.32 32.69
N LEU A 6 44.88 5.22 31.83
CA LEU A 6 43.46 5.39 31.53
C LEU A 6 43.07 4.29 30.56
N ALA A 7 42.26 3.33 31.00
CA ALA A 7 41.65 2.32 30.13
C ALA A 7 40.37 2.91 29.50
N VAL A 8 40.40 3.17 28.21
CA VAL A 8 39.21 3.54 27.44
C VAL A 8 38.41 2.27 27.12
N VAL A 9 37.29 2.09 27.79
CA VAL A 9 36.35 1.02 27.47
C VAL A 9 35.46 1.52 26.32
N LEU A 10 35.70 1.04 25.11
CA LEU A 10 34.80 1.23 23.99
C LEU A 10 33.57 0.34 24.22
N LEU A 11 32.44 0.95 24.62
CA LEU A 11 31.13 0.32 24.59
C LEU A 11 30.69 0.25 23.12
N LEU A 12 30.83 -0.90 22.47
CA LEU A 12 30.18 -1.20 21.21
C LEU A 12 28.69 -1.37 21.49
N LEU A 13 27.92 -0.31 21.26
CA LEU A 13 26.45 -0.41 21.17
C LEU A 13 26.11 -1.25 19.95
N ALA A 14 25.75 -2.51 20.16
CA ALA A 14 25.14 -3.33 19.11
C ALA A 14 23.81 -2.67 18.72
N LEU A 15 23.78 -2.03 17.57
CA LEU A 15 22.53 -1.59 16.97
C LEU A 15 21.70 -2.86 16.68
N PRO A 16 20.41 -2.87 17.03
CA PRO A 16 19.56 -4.00 16.68
C PRO A 16 19.58 -4.18 15.14
N THR A 17 20.02 -5.32 14.68
CA THR A 17 19.91 -5.68 13.27
C THR A 17 18.44 -5.87 12.96
N VAL A 18 17.84 -4.97 12.18
CA VAL A 18 16.50 -5.17 11.64
C VAL A 18 16.54 -6.43 10.80
N ALA A 19 15.70 -7.40 11.14
CA ALA A 19 15.59 -8.63 10.37
C ALA A 19 15.11 -8.30 8.95
N GLN A 20 15.92 -8.62 7.95
CA GLN A 20 15.57 -8.38 6.54
C GLN A 20 14.74 -9.55 6.00
N VAL A 21 13.90 -9.25 5.03
CA VAL A 21 13.22 -10.28 4.23
C VAL A 21 14.29 -11.19 3.59
N ASP A 22 14.00 -12.48 3.54
CA ASP A 22 14.87 -13.45 2.86
C ASP A 22 15.20 -12.94 1.44
N PRO A 23 16.48 -12.88 1.08
CA PRO A 23 16.91 -12.46 -0.27
C PRO A 23 16.20 -13.21 -1.39
N ALA A 24 15.91 -14.51 -1.22
CA ALA A 24 15.18 -15.31 -2.21
C ALA A 24 13.76 -14.77 -2.44
N LEU A 25 13.07 -14.35 -1.39
CA LEU A 25 11.74 -13.72 -1.50
C LEU A 25 11.83 -12.36 -2.19
N SER A 26 12.89 -11.60 -1.96
CA SER A 26 13.07 -10.27 -2.56
C SER A 26 13.33 -10.31 -4.05
N GLU A 27 13.83 -11.43 -4.61
CA GLU A 27 14.09 -11.61 -6.03
C GLU A 27 12.84 -11.42 -6.89
N HIS A 28 11.69 -11.89 -6.44
CA HIS A 28 10.42 -11.82 -7.17
C HIS A 28 9.95 -10.39 -7.47
N TRP A 29 10.44 -9.41 -6.71
CA TRP A 29 10.03 -8.00 -6.75
C TRP A 29 11.07 -7.09 -7.41
N LYS A 30 12.12 -7.66 -8.01
CA LYS A 30 13.16 -6.89 -8.69
C LYS A 30 12.61 -6.22 -9.94
N TYR A 31 13.12 -5.06 -10.24
CA TYR A 31 12.85 -4.30 -11.44
C TYR A 31 14.06 -3.42 -11.78
N GLU A 32 14.15 -2.94 -13.02
CA GLU A 32 15.17 -2.00 -13.47
C GLU A 32 14.88 -0.60 -12.85
N GLN A 33 15.47 -0.34 -11.70
CA GLN A 33 15.27 0.92 -10.97
C GLN A 33 15.81 2.14 -11.72
N ALA A 34 16.89 1.96 -12.50
CA ALA A 34 17.51 3.03 -13.28
C ALA A 34 16.72 3.36 -14.57
N ALA A 35 15.72 2.56 -14.94
CA ALA A 35 14.88 2.84 -16.09
C ALA A 35 14.23 4.23 -15.96
N PRO A 36 14.20 5.05 -17.03
CA PRO A 36 13.64 6.40 -16.97
C PRO A 36 12.13 6.36 -16.65
N LEU A 37 11.69 7.29 -15.82
CA LEU A 37 10.26 7.43 -15.46
C LEU A 37 9.42 7.98 -16.62
N ASN A 38 10.01 8.72 -17.56
CA ASN A 38 9.35 9.34 -18.71
C ASN A 38 7.99 9.97 -18.35
N ILE A 39 8.00 10.84 -17.35
CA ILE A 39 6.78 11.46 -16.82
C ILE A 39 6.12 12.31 -17.91
N GLN A 40 4.84 12.04 -18.16
CA GLN A 40 4.00 12.80 -19.08
C GLN A 40 2.87 13.48 -18.29
N HIS A 41 2.63 14.76 -18.55
CA HIS A 41 1.54 15.52 -17.95
C HIS A 41 0.38 15.60 -18.94
N SER A 42 -0.81 15.19 -18.48
CA SER A 42 -2.05 15.22 -19.28
C SER A 42 -2.95 16.41 -18.92
N GLY A 43 -2.79 16.96 -17.72
CA GLY A 43 -3.60 18.08 -17.25
C GLY A 43 -3.20 18.59 -15.88
N THR A 44 -3.76 19.74 -15.52
CA THR A 44 -3.62 20.33 -14.18
C THR A 44 -4.95 20.90 -13.75
N GLN A 45 -5.36 20.60 -12.52
CA GLN A 45 -6.52 21.21 -11.87
C GLN A 45 -6.03 21.95 -10.62
N GLU A 46 -6.67 23.07 -10.31
CA GLU A 46 -6.42 23.81 -9.07
C GLU A 46 -7.66 23.76 -8.17
N ARG A 47 -7.44 23.48 -6.89
CA ARG A 47 -8.46 23.56 -5.83
C ARG A 47 -7.95 24.46 -4.71
N GLY A 48 -8.36 25.72 -4.76
CA GLY A 48 -7.76 26.76 -3.92
C GLY A 48 -6.27 26.94 -4.26
N ASN A 49 -5.41 26.69 -3.29
CA ASN A 49 -3.95 26.76 -3.45
C ASN A 49 -3.28 25.41 -3.68
N VAL A 50 -4.07 24.35 -3.84
CA VAL A 50 -3.60 22.96 -4.11
C VAL A 50 -3.61 22.71 -5.61
N LYS A 51 -2.53 22.15 -6.15
CA LYS A 51 -2.42 21.71 -7.55
C LYS A 51 -2.54 20.22 -7.66
N ILE A 52 -3.39 19.77 -8.58
CA ILE A 52 -3.57 18.35 -8.91
C ILE A 52 -3.10 18.16 -10.35
N TYR A 53 -1.99 17.44 -10.52
CA TYR A 53 -1.47 17.10 -11.83
C TYR A 53 -2.00 15.72 -12.23
N ASP A 54 -2.62 15.65 -13.42
CA ASP A 54 -2.88 14.38 -14.09
C ASP A 54 -1.63 14.01 -14.86
N LEU A 55 -1.03 12.88 -14.54
CA LEU A 55 0.22 12.45 -15.14
C LEU A 55 0.26 10.94 -15.35
N ALA A 56 1.20 10.52 -16.19
CA ALA A 56 1.58 9.12 -16.33
C ALA A 56 3.11 8.97 -16.23
N PHE A 57 3.55 7.82 -15.75
CA PHE A 57 4.98 7.47 -15.71
C PHE A 57 5.19 6.01 -16.11
N LEU A 58 6.43 5.68 -16.54
CA LEU A 58 6.75 4.32 -16.94
C LEU A 58 7.22 3.47 -15.75
N SER A 59 6.76 2.22 -15.76
CA SER A 59 7.17 1.15 -14.87
C SER A 59 7.59 -0.08 -15.68
N PRO A 60 8.73 -0.69 -15.42
CA PRO A 60 9.16 -1.90 -16.14
C PRO A 60 8.17 -3.05 -15.94
N VAL A 61 7.90 -3.80 -17.00
CA VAL A 61 7.00 -4.98 -16.96
C VAL A 61 7.75 -6.32 -16.96
N ASP A 62 9.01 -6.33 -17.36
CA ASP A 62 9.97 -7.42 -17.22
C ASP A 62 9.39 -8.83 -17.44
N GLY A 63 8.88 -9.12 -18.65
CA GLY A 63 8.28 -10.40 -19.01
C GLY A 63 6.81 -10.58 -18.64
N ARG A 64 6.18 -9.63 -17.94
CA ARG A 64 4.76 -9.68 -17.54
C ARG A 64 3.79 -9.02 -18.53
N SER A 65 4.26 -8.59 -19.70
CA SER A 65 3.48 -7.81 -20.68
C SER A 65 2.19 -8.52 -21.12
N GLU A 66 2.19 -9.82 -21.28
CA GLU A 66 0.99 -10.59 -21.64
C GLU A 66 -0.07 -10.56 -20.53
N ALA A 67 0.36 -10.66 -19.28
CA ALA A 67 -0.55 -10.66 -18.14
C ALA A 67 -1.14 -9.28 -17.84
N VAL A 68 -0.32 -8.22 -17.94
CA VAL A 68 -0.72 -6.86 -17.54
C VAL A 68 -1.29 -6.01 -18.68
N GLY A 69 -1.30 -6.56 -19.90
CA GLY A 69 -1.80 -5.90 -21.10
C GLY A 69 -0.85 -4.83 -21.67
N PRO A 70 -1.22 -4.26 -22.83
CA PRO A 70 -0.33 -3.38 -23.60
C PRO A 70 0.07 -2.10 -22.89
N ASN A 71 -0.75 -1.63 -21.93
CA ASN A 71 -0.51 -0.43 -21.15
C ASN A 71 -0.07 -0.73 -19.71
N GLY A 72 0.25 -1.98 -19.39
CA GLY A 72 0.61 -2.41 -18.03
C GLY A 72 1.83 -1.70 -17.45
N GLY A 73 2.76 -1.26 -18.32
CA GLY A 73 3.92 -0.45 -17.97
C GLY A 73 3.66 1.06 -17.88
N ILE A 74 2.48 1.56 -18.26
CA ILE A 74 2.10 2.97 -18.15
C ILE A 74 1.24 3.15 -16.91
N VAL A 75 1.73 3.88 -15.93
CA VAL A 75 1.03 4.15 -14.67
C VAL A 75 0.44 5.54 -14.70
N SER A 76 -0.88 5.64 -14.89
CA SER A 76 -1.60 6.91 -14.71
C SER A 76 -1.72 7.24 -13.23
N ALA A 77 -1.57 8.50 -12.85
CA ALA A 77 -1.65 8.92 -11.47
C ALA A 77 -2.13 10.36 -11.33
N TYR A 78 -2.73 10.69 -10.18
CA TYR A 78 -2.82 12.05 -9.72
C TYR A 78 -1.66 12.36 -8.77
N LEU A 79 -1.00 13.50 -9.01
CA LEU A 79 -0.03 14.06 -8.08
C LEU A 79 -0.63 15.32 -7.48
N VAL A 80 -0.91 15.29 -6.18
CA VAL A 80 -1.49 16.42 -5.44
C VAL A 80 -0.39 17.14 -4.69
N VAL A 81 -0.22 18.44 -4.99
CA VAL A 81 0.91 19.23 -4.51
C VAL A 81 0.40 20.44 -3.71
N PRO A 82 0.86 20.62 -2.46
CA PRO A 82 0.54 21.79 -1.64
C PRO A 82 1.19 23.06 -2.16
N ALA A 83 0.71 24.21 -1.71
CA ALA A 83 1.41 25.48 -1.89
C ALA A 83 2.69 25.53 -1.05
N GLY A 84 3.70 26.25 -1.54
CA GLY A 84 4.97 26.45 -0.82
C GLY A 84 6.16 25.80 -1.51
N LYS A 85 7.29 25.75 -0.81
CA LYS A 85 8.55 25.31 -1.41
C LYS A 85 9.00 23.91 -0.96
N GLY A 86 8.39 23.34 0.09
CA GLY A 86 8.85 22.08 0.67
C GLY A 86 10.19 22.21 1.44
N PRO A 87 10.90 21.10 1.73
CA PRO A 87 10.47 19.74 1.37
C PRO A 87 9.28 19.24 2.22
N PHE A 88 8.31 18.65 1.56
CA PHE A 88 7.07 18.16 2.16
C PHE A 88 7.15 16.66 2.45
N PRO A 89 6.48 16.15 3.49
CA PRO A 89 6.20 14.73 3.61
C PRO A 89 5.33 14.25 2.44
N ALA A 90 5.36 12.96 2.15
CA ALA A 90 4.61 12.43 1.03
C ALA A 90 3.86 11.14 1.37
N VAL A 91 2.71 10.93 0.72
CA VAL A 91 1.89 9.72 0.84
C VAL A 91 1.61 9.15 -0.54
N ILE A 92 1.79 7.83 -0.69
CA ILE A 92 1.32 7.08 -1.85
C ILE A 92 0.01 6.40 -1.46
N TYR A 93 -1.02 6.53 -2.30
CA TYR A 93 -2.32 5.91 -2.09
C TYR A 93 -2.57 4.83 -3.13
N GLY A 94 -2.81 3.61 -2.68
CA GLY A 94 -3.30 2.51 -3.48
C GLY A 94 -4.80 2.32 -3.26
N HIS A 95 -5.57 2.29 -4.34
CA HIS A 95 -7.02 2.23 -4.28
C HIS A 95 -7.56 0.80 -4.22
N TRP A 96 -8.81 0.64 -3.84
CA TRP A 96 -9.49 -0.66 -3.85
C TRP A 96 -9.80 -1.17 -5.27
N CYS A 97 -10.02 -2.48 -5.36
CA CYS A 97 -10.41 -3.12 -6.63
C CYS A 97 -11.91 -3.51 -6.65
N MET A 98 -12.75 -2.82 -5.88
CA MET A 98 -14.16 -3.15 -5.69
C MET A 98 -14.94 -3.14 -7.02
N PRO A 99 -15.47 -4.27 -7.50
CA PRO A 99 -16.27 -4.32 -8.71
C PRO A 99 -17.48 -3.40 -8.63
N GLY A 100 -17.80 -2.72 -9.72
CA GLY A 100 -18.95 -1.81 -9.81
C GLY A 100 -18.77 -0.45 -9.10
N SER A 101 -17.64 -0.19 -8.45
CA SER A 101 -17.37 1.14 -7.89
C SER A 101 -16.85 2.10 -8.95
N GLU A 102 -17.45 3.30 -9.03
CA GLU A 102 -16.94 4.40 -9.86
C GLU A 102 -15.56 4.91 -9.39
N LYS A 103 -15.21 4.65 -8.13
CA LYS A 103 -13.93 5.02 -7.51
C LYS A 103 -12.92 3.86 -7.45
N LYS A 104 -13.13 2.79 -8.21
CA LYS A 104 -12.14 1.73 -8.43
C LYS A 104 -10.97 2.27 -9.29
N ASN A 105 -10.34 3.35 -8.84
CA ASN A 105 -9.23 4.04 -9.52
C ASN A 105 -8.60 5.08 -8.61
N ARG A 106 -7.61 5.81 -9.12
CA ARG A 106 -6.89 6.92 -8.45
C ARG A 106 -7.77 8.03 -7.84
N MET A 107 -9.08 8.03 -8.08
CA MET A 107 -10.01 9.01 -7.49
C MET A 107 -10.45 8.64 -6.07
N GLU A 108 -10.25 7.41 -5.61
CA GLU A 108 -10.72 6.97 -4.30
C GLU A 108 -10.28 7.90 -3.18
N PHE A 109 -9.00 8.22 -3.14
CA PHE A 109 -8.41 9.04 -2.07
C PHE A 109 -8.17 10.50 -2.48
N LEU A 110 -8.70 10.96 -3.63
CA LEU A 110 -8.40 12.31 -4.13
C LEU A 110 -8.83 13.41 -3.15
N GLU A 111 -10.00 13.29 -2.53
CA GLU A 111 -10.49 14.29 -1.57
C GLU A 111 -9.60 14.32 -0.31
N GLU A 112 -9.18 13.14 0.18
CA GLU A 112 -8.26 13.05 1.31
C GLU A 112 -6.89 13.65 0.98
N ALA A 113 -6.36 13.36 -0.19
CA ALA A 113 -5.10 13.93 -0.66
C ALA A 113 -5.14 15.47 -0.77
N VAL A 114 -6.27 16.04 -1.22
CA VAL A 114 -6.49 17.50 -1.25
C VAL A 114 -6.50 18.08 0.15
N VAL A 115 -7.20 17.45 1.09
CA VAL A 115 -7.22 17.87 2.50
C VAL A 115 -5.82 17.82 3.11
N LEU A 116 -5.06 16.76 2.87
CA LEU A 116 -3.67 16.65 3.35
C LEU A 116 -2.74 17.68 2.71
N ALA A 117 -2.98 18.05 1.44
CA ALA A 117 -2.19 19.09 0.78
C ALA A 117 -2.35 20.46 1.45
N HIS A 118 -3.53 20.80 2.00
CA HIS A 118 -3.69 22.00 2.83
C HIS A 118 -2.85 21.97 4.12
N SER A 119 -2.45 20.78 4.56
CA SER A 119 -1.54 20.58 5.69
C SER A 119 -0.08 20.37 5.27
N GLY A 120 0.25 20.63 4.00
CA GLY A 120 1.61 20.59 3.50
C GLY A 120 2.10 19.15 3.20
N VAL A 121 1.25 18.27 2.72
CA VAL A 121 1.61 16.89 2.31
C VAL A 121 1.45 16.74 0.81
N ILE A 122 2.45 16.17 0.14
CA ILE A 122 2.34 15.75 -1.26
C ILE A 122 1.70 14.35 -1.28
N SER A 123 0.79 14.10 -2.24
CA SER A 123 0.19 12.80 -2.42
C SER A 123 0.32 12.32 -3.86
N LEU A 124 0.65 11.05 -4.06
CA LEU A 124 0.65 10.39 -5.37
C LEU A 124 -0.36 9.23 -5.35
N LEU A 125 -1.30 9.25 -6.27
CA LEU A 125 -2.42 8.32 -6.38
C LEU A 125 -2.33 7.57 -7.71
N PRO A 126 -1.52 6.50 -7.81
CA PRO A 126 -1.42 5.71 -9.04
C PRO A 126 -2.63 4.81 -9.25
N ASP A 127 -2.99 4.58 -10.51
CA ASP A 127 -3.96 3.56 -10.89
C ASP A 127 -3.37 2.15 -10.77
N HIS A 128 -4.15 1.24 -10.20
CA HIS A 128 -3.83 -0.19 -10.17
C HIS A 128 -3.79 -0.78 -11.60
N VAL A 129 -3.04 -1.86 -11.80
CA VAL A 129 -2.92 -2.53 -13.11
C VAL A 129 -4.28 -2.86 -13.71
N SER A 130 -5.21 -3.36 -12.91
CA SER A 130 -6.52 -3.85 -13.36
C SER A 130 -7.47 -2.79 -13.93
N VAL A 131 -7.20 -1.50 -13.73
CA VAL A 131 -8.06 -0.41 -14.23
C VAL A 131 -7.47 0.31 -15.44
N ARG A 132 -6.34 -0.16 -15.94
CA ARG A 132 -5.67 0.47 -17.07
C ARG A 132 -6.31 0.11 -18.40
N PRO A 133 -6.33 1.01 -19.37
CA PRO A 133 -6.88 0.72 -20.70
C PRO A 133 -6.22 -0.52 -21.33
N GLY A 134 -7.06 -1.45 -21.81
CA GLY A 134 -6.61 -2.69 -22.45
C GLY A 134 -6.28 -3.84 -21.49
N PHE A 135 -6.44 -3.64 -20.17
CA PHE A 135 -6.40 -4.76 -19.22
C PHE A 135 -7.65 -5.64 -19.42
N VAL A 136 -7.44 -6.93 -19.49
CA VAL A 136 -8.53 -7.93 -19.56
C VAL A 136 -8.50 -8.72 -18.27
N GLU A 137 -9.58 -8.64 -17.51
CA GLU A 137 -9.73 -9.40 -16.26
C GLU A 137 -9.81 -10.90 -16.57
N ASP A 138 -9.23 -11.72 -15.72
CA ASP A 138 -9.36 -13.18 -15.74
C ASP A 138 -9.93 -13.61 -14.39
N ASP A 139 -11.21 -13.93 -14.39
CA ASP A 139 -11.95 -14.33 -13.19
C ASP A 139 -11.67 -15.78 -12.75
N SER A 140 -10.81 -16.50 -13.48
CA SER A 140 -10.40 -17.85 -13.08
C SER A 140 -9.68 -17.79 -11.73
N PRO A 141 -10.16 -18.51 -10.72
CA PRO A 141 -9.48 -18.48 -9.43
C PRO A 141 -8.07 -19.08 -9.54
N PHE A 142 -7.11 -18.43 -8.90
CA PHE A 142 -5.72 -18.90 -8.80
C PHE A 142 -5.05 -19.16 -10.16
N ASN A 143 -4.67 -18.09 -10.82
CA ASN A 143 -3.97 -18.17 -12.10
C ASN A 143 -2.71 -17.30 -12.11
N GLU A 144 -1.76 -17.64 -13.01
CA GLU A 144 -0.48 -16.95 -13.18
C GLU A 144 -0.64 -15.46 -13.52
N LYS A 145 -1.76 -15.09 -14.13
CA LYS A 145 -2.04 -13.71 -14.45
C LYS A 145 -2.27 -12.87 -13.19
N GLN A 146 -2.99 -13.40 -12.21
CA GLN A 146 -3.19 -12.70 -10.93
C GLN A 146 -1.86 -12.53 -10.19
N VAL A 147 -0.99 -13.55 -10.21
CA VAL A 147 0.38 -13.46 -9.67
C VAL A 147 1.16 -12.35 -10.35
N ALA A 148 1.19 -12.34 -11.68
CA ALA A 148 1.91 -11.34 -12.46
C ALA A 148 1.35 -9.92 -12.26
N VAL A 149 0.04 -9.77 -12.12
CA VAL A 149 -0.64 -8.50 -11.81
C VAL A 149 -0.20 -7.97 -10.44
N MET A 150 -0.19 -8.82 -9.41
CA MET A 150 0.26 -8.42 -8.08
C MET A 150 1.73 -8.00 -8.08
N VAL A 151 2.60 -8.78 -8.71
CA VAL A 151 4.02 -8.42 -8.85
C VAL A 151 4.18 -7.08 -9.55
N GLN A 152 3.47 -6.87 -10.67
CA GLN A 152 3.53 -5.60 -11.39
C GLN A 152 2.99 -4.45 -10.55
N GLN A 153 1.92 -4.66 -9.77
CA GLN A 153 1.37 -3.61 -8.90
C GLN A 153 2.38 -3.19 -7.82
N VAL A 154 3.02 -4.13 -7.16
CA VAL A 154 4.07 -3.81 -6.17
C VAL A 154 5.25 -3.09 -6.82
N VAL A 155 5.67 -3.49 -8.02
CA VAL A 155 6.71 -2.77 -8.80
C VAL A 155 6.25 -1.34 -9.11
N ASN A 156 4.98 -1.13 -9.52
CA ASN A 156 4.43 0.19 -9.80
C ASN A 156 4.44 1.11 -8.55
N LEU A 157 4.11 0.56 -7.38
CA LEU A 157 4.15 1.30 -6.12
C LEU A 157 5.59 1.69 -5.74
N ARG A 158 6.57 0.82 -6.00
CA ARG A 158 7.99 1.14 -5.83
C ARG A 158 8.46 2.21 -6.81
N ARG A 159 8.00 2.17 -8.07
CA ARG A 159 8.25 3.22 -9.08
C ARG A 159 7.59 4.55 -8.69
N ALA A 160 6.40 4.51 -8.08
CA ALA A 160 5.78 5.70 -7.50
C ALA A 160 6.66 6.31 -6.39
N ALA A 161 7.27 5.47 -5.55
CA ALA A 161 8.23 5.93 -4.55
C ALA A 161 9.54 6.47 -5.17
N ASP A 162 10.01 5.90 -6.31
CA ASP A 162 11.14 6.46 -7.06
C ASP A 162 10.81 7.87 -7.56
N LEU A 163 9.61 8.05 -8.13
CA LEU A 163 9.13 9.36 -8.61
C LEU A 163 9.13 10.41 -7.50
N LEU A 164 8.55 10.07 -6.35
CA LEU A 164 8.50 10.99 -5.20
C LEU A 164 9.90 11.28 -4.65
N SER A 165 10.76 10.26 -4.53
CA SER A 165 12.12 10.43 -4.00
C SER A 165 13.03 11.29 -4.89
N ALA A 166 12.75 11.34 -6.20
CA ALA A 166 13.49 12.18 -7.15
C ALA A 166 13.06 13.66 -7.14
N ARG A 167 11.97 14.00 -6.46
CA ARG A 167 11.45 15.38 -6.41
C ARG A 167 12.16 16.22 -5.37
N PRO A 168 12.62 17.43 -5.71
CA PRO A 168 13.32 18.31 -4.76
C PRO A 168 12.40 18.89 -3.68
N ASP A 169 11.07 18.89 -3.90
CA ASP A 169 10.08 19.39 -2.98
C ASP A 169 9.52 18.30 -2.04
N VAL A 170 10.03 17.04 -2.12
CA VAL A 170 9.67 15.92 -1.25
C VAL A 170 10.77 15.63 -0.24
N ASP A 171 10.38 15.46 1.02
CA ASP A 171 11.25 14.87 2.03
C ASP A 171 11.17 13.33 1.95
N ALA A 172 12.12 12.73 1.24
CA ALA A 172 12.17 11.29 1.05
C ALA A 172 12.31 10.46 2.35
N LYS A 173 12.62 11.11 3.48
CA LYS A 173 12.65 10.46 4.80
C LYS A 173 11.29 10.46 5.51
N ARG A 174 10.30 11.15 4.96
CA ARG A 174 8.94 11.26 5.50
C ARG A 174 7.90 10.81 4.47
N MET A 175 8.02 9.54 4.04
CA MET A 175 7.05 8.93 3.14
C MET A 175 6.20 7.88 3.88
N ALA A 176 4.92 7.80 3.53
CA ALA A 176 4.00 6.76 3.98
C ALA A 176 3.23 6.15 2.81
N TYR A 177 2.67 4.98 3.04
CA TYR A 177 1.78 4.28 2.13
C TYR A 177 0.41 4.08 2.77
N VAL A 178 -0.64 4.27 2.00
CA VAL A 178 -2.02 3.93 2.35
C VAL A 178 -2.56 3.04 1.24
N GLY A 179 -2.99 1.83 1.57
CA GLY A 179 -3.59 0.90 0.62
C GLY A 179 -4.94 0.42 1.10
N HIS A 180 -5.88 0.21 0.17
CA HIS A 180 -7.20 -0.31 0.45
C HIS A 180 -7.46 -1.59 -0.34
N SER A 181 -8.00 -2.63 0.34
CA SER A 181 -8.37 -3.90 -0.29
C SER A 181 -7.17 -4.53 -1.04
N CYS A 182 -7.27 -4.73 -2.34
CA CYS A 182 -6.18 -5.29 -3.16
C CYS A 182 -4.85 -4.53 -3.00
N ASP A 183 -4.89 -3.20 -2.90
CA ASP A 183 -3.67 -2.42 -2.68
C ASP A 183 -3.23 -2.38 -1.20
N ALA A 184 -4.07 -2.78 -0.25
CA ALA A 184 -3.60 -3.09 1.09
C ALA A 184 -2.79 -4.39 1.11
N SER A 185 -3.22 -5.41 0.39
CA SER A 185 -2.45 -6.65 0.19
C SER A 185 -1.10 -6.37 -0.50
N ALA A 186 -1.10 -5.56 -1.58
CA ALA A 186 0.13 -5.09 -2.21
C ALA A 186 1.04 -4.32 -1.24
N GLY A 187 0.44 -3.53 -0.33
CA GLY A 187 1.13 -2.82 0.75
C GLY A 187 1.82 -3.76 1.76
N GLY A 188 1.24 -4.93 2.00
CA GLY A 188 1.85 -5.98 2.83
C GLY A 188 3.20 -6.42 2.28
N PHE A 189 3.28 -6.74 0.97
CA PHE A 189 4.55 -7.04 0.29
C PHE A 189 5.51 -5.85 0.32
N LEU A 190 5.01 -4.66 -0.06
CA LEU A 190 5.79 -3.43 -0.14
C LEU A 190 6.47 -3.11 1.20
N SER A 191 5.80 -3.34 2.33
CA SER A 191 6.29 -3.01 3.66
C SER A 191 7.60 -3.75 4.04
N GLY A 192 7.73 -4.98 3.58
CA GLY A 192 8.95 -5.78 3.83
C GLY A 192 10.10 -5.42 2.91
N ILE A 193 9.83 -5.10 1.63
CA ILE A 193 10.84 -4.97 0.59
C ILE A 193 11.30 -3.54 0.31
N ASP A 194 10.54 -2.52 0.70
CA ASP A 194 10.89 -1.12 0.46
C ASP A 194 10.97 -0.30 1.76
N LYS A 195 12.18 -0.01 2.19
CA LYS A 195 12.46 0.63 3.49
C LYS A 195 12.42 2.17 3.45
N ARG A 196 11.97 2.77 2.36
CA ARG A 196 11.79 4.22 2.25
C ARG A 196 10.58 4.74 3.04
N PHE A 197 9.62 3.87 3.34
CA PHE A 197 8.39 4.25 4.04
C PHE A 197 8.57 4.25 5.56
N LYS A 198 8.07 5.30 6.21
CA LYS A 198 8.00 5.42 7.68
C LYS A 198 6.76 4.76 8.28
N ALA A 199 5.69 4.68 7.48
CA ALA A 199 4.42 4.18 7.95
C ALA A 199 3.61 3.54 6.81
N PHE A 200 2.81 2.56 7.17
CA PHE A 200 1.83 1.92 6.32
C PHE A 200 0.46 1.94 6.99
N VAL A 201 -0.56 2.31 6.24
CA VAL A 201 -1.96 2.09 6.60
C VAL A 201 -2.53 1.08 5.63
N LEU A 202 -2.91 -0.09 6.12
CA LEU A 202 -3.47 -1.18 5.31
C LEU A 202 -4.93 -1.38 5.71
N MET A 203 -5.83 -1.13 4.75
CA MET A 203 -7.27 -1.07 4.96
C MET A 203 -7.95 -2.28 4.32
N ALA A 204 -8.57 -3.14 5.11
CA ALA A 204 -9.41 -4.26 4.65
C ALA A 204 -8.74 -5.11 3.54
N GLY A 205 -7.46 -5.41 3.67
CA GLY A 205 -6.70 -6.23 2.74
C GLY A 205 -6.38 -7.60 3.34
N ASP A 206 -6.25 -8.58 2.46
CA ASP A 206 -5.69 -9.89 2.78
C ASP A 206 -4.18 -9.75 2.95
N LEU A 207 -3.67 -10.18 4.09
CA LEU A 207 -2.27 -9.97 4.48
C LEU A 207 -1.50 -11.25 4.79
N SER A 208 -2.13 -12.44 4.80
CA SER A 208 -1.39 -13.68 5.03
C SER A 208 -2.17 -14.96 4.71
N ASP A 209 -1.71 -15.68 3.70
CA ASP A 209 -2.19 -17.02 3.36
C ASP A 209 -2.15 -18.01 4.54
N GLU A 210 -1.13 -17.92 5.40
CA GLU A 210 -0.98 -18.81 6.55
C GLU A 210 -2.03 -18.53 7.64
N VAL A 211 -2.54 -17.30 7.70
CA VAL A 211 -3.67 -16.95 8.56
C VAL A 211 -4.97 -17.44 7.93
N ASP A 212 -5.16 -17.17 6.64
CA ASP A 212 -6.38 -17.52 5.90
C ASP A 212 -6.68 -19.01 5.96
N LYS A 213 -5.67 -19.85 5.74
CA LYS A 213 -5.79 -21.31 5.82
C LYS A 213 -6.42 -21.81 7.13
N LYS A 214 -6.37 -21.03 8.21
CA LYS A 214 -6.95 -21.40 9.52
C LYS A 214 -8.39 -20.94 9.67
N SER A 215 -8.84 -19.95 8.86
CA SER A 215 -10.19 -19.40 8.97
C SER A 215 -11.26 -20.35 8.42
N LYS A 216 -12.47 -20.22 8.95
CA LYS A 216 -13.61 -21.02 8.48
C LYS A 216 -14.07 -20.59 7.09
N SER A 217 -14.05 -19.29 6.81
CA SER A 217 -14.42 -18.71 5.52
C SER A 217 -13.52 -19.24 4.41
N PHE A 218 -12.21 -19.25 4.63
CA PHE A 218 -11.26 -19.82 3.68
C PHE A 218 -11.49 -21.32 3.47
N GLN A 219 -11.75 -22.10 4.52
CA GLN A 219 -12.00 -23.52 4.37
C GLN A 219 -13.27 -23.82 3.56
N GLN A 220 -14.32 -23.00 3.69
CA GLN A 220 -15.51 -23.10 2.86
C GLN A 220 -15.21 -22.75 1.40
N PHE A 221 -14.48 -21.67 1.18
CA PHE A 221 -14.03 -21.29 -0.16
C PHE A 221 -13.16 -22.38 -0.81
N ARG A 222 -12.20 -22.94 -0.08
CA ARG A 222 -11.34 -24.06 -0.54
C ARG A 222 -12.16 -25.26 -1.02
N LEU A 223 -13.24 -25.62 -0.30
CA LEU A 223 -14.14 -26.69 -0.72
C LEU A 223 -14.90 -26.35 -2.01
N LYS A 224 -15.31 -25.09 -2.19
CA LYS A 224 -16.05 -24.61 -3.37
C LYS A 224 -15.19 -24.63 -4.64
N VAL A 225 -13.92 -24.22 -4.55
CA VAL A 225 -13.02 -24.07 -5.72
C VAL A 225 -12.22 -25.33 -6.05
N GLY A 226 -12.19 -26.31 -5.19
CA GLY A 226 -11.47 -27.57 -5.34
C GLY A 226 -10.14 -27.60 -4.56
N PRO A 227 -10.10 -28.37 -3.46
CA PRO A 227 -8.96 -28.39 -2.54
C PRO A 227 -7.62 -28.67 -3.19
N GLU A 228 -7.54 -29.69 -4.05
CA GLU A 228 -6.27 -30.12 -4.67
C GLU A 228 -5.67 -29.00 -5.54
N LYS A 229 -6.49 -28.33 -6.35
CA LYS A 229 -6.05 -27.27 -7.23
C LYS A 229 -5.57 -26.05 -6.45
N LEU A 230 -6.33 -25.64 -5.42
CA LEU A 230 -5.98 -24.52 -4.58
C LEU A 230 -4.67 -24.79 -3.80
N ASP A 231 -4.58 -25.97 -3.16
CA ASP A 231 -3.41 -26.33 -2.36
C ASP A 231 -2.14 -26.43 -3.22
N ALA A 232 -2.25 -26.95 -4.45
CA ALA A 232 -1.14 -26.98 -5.41
C ALA A 232 -0.69 -25.56 -5.77
N PHE A 233 -1.62 -24.67 -6.12
CA PHE A 233 -1.31 -23.27 -6.46
C PHE A 233 -0.67 -22.52 -5.30
N MET A 234 -1.24 -22.61 -4.09
CA MET A 234 -0.69 -21.97 -2.89
C MET A 234 0.68 -22.54 -2.49
N THR A 235 0.96 -23.82 -2.80
CA THR A 235 2.27 -24.41 -2.56
C THR A 235 3.30 -23.89 -3.55
N GLU A 236 2.97 -23.81 -4.82
CA GLU A 236 3.83 -23.26 -5.87
C GLU A 236 4.13 -21.80 -5.65
N HIS A 237 3.13 -21.02 -5.20
CA HIS A 237 3.22 -19.58 -4.96
C HIS A 237 3.36 -19.23 -3.47
N ALA A 238 3.92 -20.10 -2.66
CA ALA A 238 4.07 -19.87 -1.21
C ALA A 238 4.90 -18.62 -0.87
N TRP A 239 5.63 -18.05 -1.82
CA TRP A 239 6.33 -16.78 -1.71
C TRP A 239 5.38 -15.56 -1.81
N MET A 240 4.15 -15.74 -2.33
CA MET A 240 3.11 -14.69 -2.46
C MET A 240 2.35 -14.40 -1.16
N ASP A 241 2.69 -15.00 -0.05
CA ASP A 241 2.13 -14.67 1.26
C ASP A 241 2.66 -13.31 1.75
N ALA A 242 1.82 -12.29 1.77
CA ALA A 242 2.19 -10.93 2.19
C ALA A 242 2.66 -10.86 3.65
N GLY A 243 2.21 -11.77 4.52
CA GLY A 243 2.65 -11.88 5.91
C GLY A 243 4.14 -12.14 6.06
N LYS A 244 4.74 -12.90 5.13
CA LYS A 244 6.20 -13.15 5.11
C LYS A 244 7.02 -11.89 4.91
N TYR A 245 6.43 -10.85 4.31
CA TYR A 245 7.07 -9.55 4.07
C TYR A 245 6.70 -8.57 5.17
N ALA A 246 5.42 -8.49 5.54
CA ALA A 246 4.94 -7.57 6.56
C ALA A 246 5.51 -7.87 7.97
N ALA A 247 5.92 -9.11 8.23
CA ALA A 247 6.70 -9.49 9.41
C ALA A 247 8.05 -8.77 9.51
N HIS A 248 8.50 -8.17 8.42
CA HIS A 248 9.77 -7.44 8.30
C HIS A 248 9.58 -5.95 7.96
N ALA A 249 8.41 -5.35 8.24
CA ALA A 249 8.14 -3.95 7.91
C ALA A 249 9.01 -2.94 8.68
N GLU A 250 9.62 -3.32 9.79
CA GLU A 250 10.51 -2.45 10.56
C GLU A 250 11.54 -1.72 9.68
N PRO A 251 11.82 -0.43 9.95
CA PRO A 251 11.36 0.38 11.10
C PRO A 251 10.03 1.11 10.87
N ALA A 252 9.28 0.80 9.82
CA ALA A 252 7.99 1.42 9.55
C ALA A 252 6.93 1.03 10.59
N THR A 253 6.06 1.97 10.95
CA THR A 253 4.89 1.69 11.80
C THR A 253 3.73 1.22 10.95
N MET A 254 3.10 0.11 11.35
CA MET A 254 1.95 -0.48 10.67
C MET A 254 0.64 -0.05 11.35
N PHE A 255 -0.36 0.37 10.59
CA PHE A 255 -1.73 0.58 11.06
C PHE A 255 -2.71 -0.21 10.21
N LEU A 256 -3.32 -1.23 10.79
CA LEU A 256 -4.32 -2.06 10.15
C LEU A 256 -5.72 -1.54 10.48
N GLN A 257 -6.54 -1.31 9.47
CA GLN A 257 -7.93 -0.86 9.61
C GLN A 257 -8.87 -1.88 8.97
N PHE A 258 -9.82 -2.41 9.74
CA PHE A 258 -10.79 -3.39 9.28
C PHE A 258 -12.23 -2.93 9.56
N ALA A 259 -13.20 -3.63 8.99
CA ALA A 259 -14.62 -3.35 9.12
C ALA A 259 -15.35 -4.54 9.77
N SER A 260 -16.25 -4.31 10.73
CA SER A 260 -16.99 -5.40 11.40
C SER A 260 -17.98 -6.15 10.49
N ASP A 261 -18.44 -5.47 9.44
CA ASP A 261 -19.39 -6.02 8.46
C ASP A 261 -18.65 -6.35 7.14
N GLU A 262 -17.44 -6.92 7.29
CA GLU A 262 -16.53 -7.28 6.21
C GLU A 262 -16.98 -8.59 5.55
N PRO A 263 -17.21 -8.62 4.23
CA PRO A 263 -17.69 -9.83 3.56
C PRO A 263 -16.58 -10.80 3.14
N PHE A 264 -15.32 -10.34 3.10
CA PHE A 264 -14.19 -11.14 2.64
C PHE A 264 -13.34 -11.68 3.78
N LEU A 265 -13.28 -10.94 4.89
CA LEU A 265 -12.42 -11.23 6.03
C LEU A 265 -13.28 -11.49 7.26
N ASP A 266 -12.92 -12.48 8.05
CA ASP A 266 -13.53 -12.68 9.36
C ASP A 266 -12.63 -12.17 10.49
N GLU A 267 -13.19 -12.03 11.69
CA GLU A 267 -12.47 -11.50 12.85
C GLU A 267 -11.22 -12.33 13.22
N GLU A 268 -11.22 -13.62 12.91
CA GLU A 268 -10.08 -14.52 13.15
C GLU A 268 -8.93 -14.17 12.19
N MET A 269 -9.25 -13.89 10.91
CA MET A 269 -8.28 -13.43 9.92
C MET A 269 -7.70 -12.07 10.32
N GLU A 270 -8.55 -11.09 10.65
CA GLU A 270 -8.10 -9.74 11.04
C GLU A 270 -7.12 -9.77 12.23
N LYS A 271 -7.43 -10.57 13.26
CA LYS A 271 -6.55 -10.76 14.41
C LYS A 271 -5.26 -11.47 14.03
N GLY A 272 -5.35 -12.49 13.19
CA GLY A 272 -4.19 -13.22 12.71
C GLY A 272 -3.25 -12.33 11.89
N TYR A 273 -3.79 -11.47 11.03
CA TYR A 273 -2.99 -10.48 10.29
C TYR A 273 -2.29 -9.49 11.22
N PHE A 274 -3.00 -9.02 12.27
CA PHE A 274 -2.35 -8.16 13.25
C PHE A 274 -1.18 -8.87 13.93
N GLU A 275 -1.29 -10.14 14.25
CA GLU A 275 -0.18 -10.89 14.85
C GLU A 275 1.00 -11.09 13.87
N ALA A 276 0.69 -11.28 12.57
CA ALA A 276 1.70 -11.56 11.55
C ALA A 276 2.60 -10.36 11.21
N VAL A 277 2.11 -9.11 11.31
CA VAL A 277 2.90 -7.92 10.97
C VAL A 277 3.89 -7.54 12.07
N SER A 278 5.03 -6.91 11.70
CA SER A 278 6.06 -6.50 12.67
C SER A 278 5.62 -5.31 13.54
N GLN A 279 6.33 -5.14 14.65
CA GLN A 279 6.24 -3.94 15.50
C GLN A 279 7.05 -2.78 14.87
N PRO A 280 6.69 -1.49 15.15
CA PRO A 280 5.51 -1.05 15.90
C PRO A 280 4.24 -1.15 15.06
N LYS A 281 3.14 -1.58 15.67
CA LYS A 281 1.86 -1.81 14.98
C LYS A 281 0.65 -1.35 15.77
N ARG A 282 -0.44 -1.00 15.05
CA ARG A 282 -1.76 -0.66 15.58
C ARG A 282 -2.82 -1.36 14.76
N MET A 283 -3.96 -1.64 15.35
CA MET A 283 -5.14 -2.16 14.65
C MET A 283 -6.40 -1.52 15.21
N LYS A 284 -7.39 -1.28 14.35
CA LYS A 284 -8.74 -0.91 14.75
C LYS A 284 -9.78 -1.49 13.81
N ILE A 285 -10.85 -2.05 14.37
CA ILE A 285 -12.01 -2.56 13.66
C ILE A 285 -13.13 -1.52 13.83
N TYR A 286 -13.73 -1.11 12.72
CA TYR A 286 -14.78 -0.10 12.66
C TYR A 286 -16.13 -0.75 12.37
N LYS A 287 -17.21 -0.21 12.98
CA LYS A 287 -18.57 -0.65 12.60
C LYS A 287 -18.92 -0.09 11.22
N ALA A 288 -18.58 -0.83 10.19
CA ALA A 288 -18.69 -0.44 8.78
C ALA A 288 -18.64 -1.67 7.89
N GLN A 289 -18.96 -1.46 6.60
CA GLN A 289 -18.66 -2.40 5.53
C GLN A 289 -17.25 -2.19 4.98
N HIS A 290 -16.84 -2.95 3.97
CA HIS A 290 -15.52 -2.94 3.33
C HIS A 290 -14.97 -1.54 3.00
N ALA A 291 -15.83 -0.58 2.62
CA ALA A 291 -15.46 0.81 2.35
C ALA A 291 -14.96 1.59 3.58
N LEU A 292 -15.06 1.01 4.77
CA LEU A 292 -14.77 1.62 6.06
C LEU A 292 -15.64 2.86 6.38
N SER A 293 -15.37 3.50 7.51
CA SER A 293 -16.18 4.61 8.03
C SER A 293 -15.42 5.95 7.98
N PRO A 294 -16.11 7.09 8.09
CA PRO A 294 -15.47 8.38 8.30
C PRO A 294 -14.58 8.43 9.54
N GLU A 295 -14.86 7.62 10.57
CA GLU A 295 -14.00 7.47 11.73
C GLU A 295 -12.65 6.85 11.35
N ALA A 296 -12.64 5.84 10.48
CA ALA A 296 -11.40 5.24 9.97
C ALA A 296 -10.54 6.28 9.22
N THR A 297 -11.18 7.17 8.45
CA THR A 297 -10.49 8.28 7.79
C THR A 297 -9.85 9.23 8.80
N ARG A 298 -10.56 9.62 9.86
CA ARG A 298 -10.02 10.49 10.91
C ARG A 298 -8.80 9.87 11.59
N ASP A 299 -8.91 8.60 11.98
CA ASP A 299 -7.84 7.88 12.67
C ASP A 299 -6.61 7.72 11.77
N ARG A 300 -6.82 7.41 10.49
CA ARG A 300 -5.74 7.31 9.48
C ARG A 300 -5.01 8.63 9.30
N ILE A 301 -5.74 9.74 9.14
CA ILE A 301 -5.13 11.06 9.00
C ILE A 301 -4.37 11.47 10.26
N ALA A 302 -4.91 11.21 11.45
CA ALA A 302 -4.21 11.46 12.71
C ALA A 302 -2.92 10.63 12.83
N PHE A 303 -2.97 9.36 12.45
CA PHE A 303 -1.81 8.48 12.41
C PHE A 303 -0.73 8.99 11.43
N LEU A 304 -1.12 9.37 10.21
CA LEU A 304 -0.19 9.91 9.22
C LEU A 304 0.46 11.21 9.72
N ALA A 305 -0.32 12.11 10.36
CA ALA A 305 0.21 13.35 10.92
C ALA A 305 1.25 13.08 12.02
N GLU A 306 1.01 12.10 12.89
CA GLU A 306 1.97 11.65 13.91
C GLU A 306 3.25 11.10 13.25
N GLN A 307 3.12 10.16 12.33
CA GLN A 307 4.27 9.44 11.76
C GLN A 307 5.13 10.32 10.83
N LEU A 308 4.50 11.21 10.08
CA LEU A 308 5.17 12.07 9.13
C LEU A 308 5.47 13.48 9.67
N SER A 309 5.11 13.77 10.93
CA SER A 309 5.37 15.03 11.61
C SER A 309 4.87 16.25 10.83
N PHE A 310 3.58 16.27 10.51
CA PHE A 310 2.88 17.44 9.96
C PHE A 310 1.70 17.82 10.86
N SER A 311 1.19 19.05 10.71
CA SER A 311 0.01 19.48 11.45
C SER A 311 -1.24 18.82 10.88
N ALA A 312 -1.98 18.07 11.68
CA ALA A 312 -3.21 17.44 11.23
C ALA A 312 -4.20 18.51 10.71
N PRO A 313 -4.96 18.20 9.63
CA PRO A 313 -6.04 19.07 9.15
C PRO A 313 -7.05 19.36 10.25
N ARG A 314 -7.78 20.49 10.11
CA ARG A 314 -8.89 20.79 11.02
C ARG A 314 -9.99 19.73 10.87
N GLN A 315 -10.68 19.43 11.97
CA GLN A 315 -11.73 18.40 12.00
C GLN A 315 -12.80 18.61 10.91
N LEU A 316 -13.24 19.86 10.69
CA LEU A 316 -14.23 20.19 9.65
C LEU A 316 -13.76 19.87 8.23
N GLU A 317 -12.47 19.98 7.96
CA GLU A 317 -11.88 19.63 6.65
C GLU A 317 -11.90 18.11 6.46
N VAL A 318 -11.57 17.35 7.51
CA VAL A 318 -11.62 15.88 7.48
C VAL A 318 -13.05 15.37 7.35
N ASP A 319 -13.99 15.95 8.06
CA ASP A 319 -15.42 15.58 8.01
C ASP A 319 -16.06 15.92 6.64
N GLY A 320 -15.46 16.84 5.89
CA GLY A 320 -15.86 17.18 4.53
C GLY A 320 -15.46 16.15 3.47
N ILE A 321 -14.59 15.18 3.81
CA ILE A 321 -14.22 14.07 2.91
C ILE A 321 -15.44 13.18 2.71
N ARG A 322 -15.85 12.99 1.45
CA ARG A 322 -16.98 12.10 1.14
C ARG A 322 -16.59 10.66 1.48
N ALA A 323 -17.40 10.02 2.32
CA ALA A 323 -17.29 8.59 2.56
C ALA A 323 -17.49 7.80 1.25
N LEU A 324 -16.77 6.70 1.09
CA LEU A 324 -17.02 5.76 0.02
C LEU A 324 -18.39 5.11 0.23
N VAL A 325 -19.13 4.96 -0.88
CA VAL A 325 -20.37 4.20 -0.89
C VAL A 325 -20.05 2.81 -1.40
N GLN A 326 -20.34 1.82 -0.57
CA GLN A 326 -20.22 0.41 -0.94
C GLN A 326 -21.16 0.11 -2.11
N PRO A 327 -20.69 -0.33 -3.29
CA PRO A 327 -21.57 -0.78 -4.35
C PRO A 327 -22.29 -2.08 -3.93
N PRO A 328 -23.44 -2.39 -4.53
CA PRO A 328 -24.08 -3.68 -4.27
C PRO A 328 -23.14 -4.82 -4.71
N TRP A 329 -23.06 -5.85 -3.90
CA TRP A 329 -22.29 -7.04 -4.22
C TRP A 329 -22.79 -7.66 -5.53
N PRO A 330 -21.88 -8.22 -6.37
CA PRO A 330 -22.30 -9.07 -7.44
C PRO A 330 -23.20 -10.18 -6.87
N LYS A 331 -24.38 -10.34 -7.39
CA LYS A 331 -25.22 -11.49 -7.02
C LYS A 331 -24.50 -12.74 -7.51
N GLU A 332 -24.22 -13.66 -6.58
CA GLU A 332 -23.62 -14.96 -6.88
C GLU A 332 -24.39 -15.73 -7.96
#